data_6966323905dd368396af07057d864bab
#
_entry.id   6966323905dd368396af07057d864bab
#
_cell.length_a   1.000
_cell.length_b   1.000
_cell.length_c   1.000
_cell.angle_alpha   90.00
_cell.angle_beta   90.00
_cell.angle_gamma   90.00
#
_symmetry.space_group_name_H-M   'P 1'
#
loop_
_entity.id
_entity.type
_entity.pdbx_description
1 polymer ?
#
loop_
_entity_poly.entity_id
_entity_poly.type
_entity_poly.pdbx_seq_one_letter_code
_entity_poly.pdbx_strand_id
1 'polypeptide(L)'
;MRKLIPALALMVSVQAFASDFDLKATMKQMKVEFKHAAAATEITEMKTAVTNLSELVEQSKRGDYPPEKFDIYFEGFNKLSGALDKVEAQLDAGDMASAKESLRQVDELRIEYHDKRNPGIWSKLFG
;
A
#
# COMPACT_ATOMS: atom_id res chain seq x y z
N MET A 1 42.24 -4.57 -26.50
CA MET A 1 41.71 -4.81 -26.31
C MET A 1 40.76 -5.05 -25.96
N ARG A 2 40.35 -5.21 -25.87
CA ARG A 2 39.58 -5.51 -25.66
C ARG A 2 38.66 -5.59 -25.18
N LYS A 3 38.12 -5.79 -24.92
CA LYS A 3 37.34 -6.02 -24.63
C LYS A 3 36.37 -5.96 -24.25
N LEU A 4 35.76 -6.18 -24.07
CA LEU A 4 34.86 -6.28 -23.85
C LEU A 4 33.92 -6.38 -23.52
N ILE A 5 33.28 -6.58 -23.13
CA ILE A 5 32.51 -6.72 -22.91
C ILE A 5 31.58 -6.95 -22.60
N PRO A 6 31.10 -7.25 -22.54
CA PRO A 6 30.21 -7.68 -22.35
C PRO A 6 29.21 -7.61 -21.59
N ALA A 7 29.05 -7.68 -21.16
CA ALA A 7 28.30 -7.51 -20.35
C ALA A 7 27.00 -7.44 -20.50
N LEU A 8 26.61 -7.34 -20.51
CA LEU A 8 25.45 -7.18 -20.69
C LEU A 8 24.53 -7.97 -20.41
N ALA A 9 24.64 -8.47 -20.47
CA ALA A 9 23.85 -9.34 -20.37
C ALA A 9 22.89 -9.27 -19.37
N LEU A 10 22.90 -9.12 -18.83
CA LEU A 10 22.25 -9.21 -17.90
C LEU A 10 21.03 -8.84 -17.77
N MET A 11 20.71 -8.49 -17.75
CA MET A 11 19.72 -8.06 -17.45
C MET A 11 18.55 -8.54 -17.56
N VAL A 12 18.31 -8.91 -17.81
CA VAL A 12 17.28 -9.27 -18.05
C VAL A 12 16.40 -9.81 -17.32
N SER A 13 16.09 -10.25 -17.11
CA SER A 13 15.40 -10.97 -16.44
C SER A 13 14.38 -10.59 -15.64
N VAL A 14 14.34 -9.93 -15.18
CA VAL A 14 13.57 -9.60 -14.31
C VAL A 14 12.23 -9.50 -14.49
N GLN A 15 11.73 -9.17 -15.41
CA GLN A 15 10.48 -8.93 -15.53
C GLN A 15 9.54 -9.94 -15.34
N ALA A 16 9.81 -11.04 -15.42
CA ALA A 16 8.86 -12.09 -15.41
C ALA A 16 7.98 -12.10 -14.22
N PHE A 17 8.35 -11.47 -13.17
CA PHE A 17 7.59 -11.61 -12.01
C PHE A 17 6.49 -10.67 -11.86
N ALA A 18 6.36 -9.74 -12.74
CA ALA A 18 5.34 -8.74 -12.57
C ALA A 18 3.95 -9.29 -12.59
N SER A 19 3.75 -10.44 -13.21
CA SER A 19 2.42 -10.99 -13.30
C SER A 19 1.98 -11.72 -12.06
N ASP A 20 2.86 -11.88 -11.11
CA ASP A 20 2.53 -12.65 -9.94
C ASP A 20 2.06 -11.83 -8.76
N PHE A 21 1.45 -10.69 -9.03
CA PHE A 21 0.95 -9.85 -7.95
C PHE A 21 -0.10 -10.61 -7.15
N ASP A 22 0.06 -10.60 -5.84
CA ASP A 22 -0.87 -11.28 -4.94
C ASP A 22 -1.51 -10.24 -4.03
N LEU A 23 -2.74 -9.88 -4.33
CA LEU A 23 -3.46 -8.87 -3.55
C LEU A 23 -3.64 -9.30 -2.10
N LYS A 24 -3.93 -10.57 -1.88
CA LYS A 24 -4.14 -11.06 -0.54
C LYS A 24 -2.89 -10.88 0.32
N ALA A 25 -1.74 -11.25 -0.21
CA ALA A 25 -0.47 -11.09 0.51
C ALA A 25 -0.16 -9.62 0.73
N THR A 26 -0.43 -8.80 -0.29
CA THR A 26 -0.19 -7.37 -0.21
C THR A 26 -1.07 -6.73 0.87
N MET A 27 -2.33 -7.15 0.94
CA MET A 27 -3.23 -6.63 1.97
C MET A 27 -2.79 -7.02 3.37
N LYS A 28 -2.24 -8.21 3.53
CA LYS A 28 -1.70 -8.61 4.82
C LYS A 28 -0.52 -7.74 5.22
N GLN A 29 0.32 -7.41 4.24
CA GLN A 29 1.45 -6.54 4.51
C GLN A 29 0.98 -5.12 4.84
N MET A 30 -0.07 -4.64 4.17
CA MET A 30 -0.67 -3.35 4.51
C MET A 30 -1.11 -3.32 5.96
N LYS A 31 -1.71 -4.42 6.44
CA LYS A 31 -2.14 -4.49 7.83
C LYS A 31 -0.96 -4.37 8.78
N VAL A 32 0.15 -5.01 8.45
CA VAL A 32 1.36 -4.93 9.27
C VAL A 32 1.87 -3.50 9.34
N GLU A 33 1.97 -2.84 8.18
CA GLU A 33 2.47 -1.47 8.15
C GLU A 33 1.52 -0.51 8.84
N PHE A 34 0.22 -0.74 8.71
CA PHE A 34 -0.75 0.09 9.40
C PHE A 34 -0.56 -0.03 10.92
N LYS A 35 -0.35 -1.23 11.41
CA LYS A 35 -0.13 -1.43 12.84
C LYS A 35 1.15 -0.76 13.31
N HIS A 36 2.20 -0.81 12.49
CA HIS A 36 3.45 -0.12 12.81
C HIS A 36 3.21 1.39 12.92
N ALA A 37 2.46 1.94 11.96
CA ALA A 37 2.18 3.37 11.98
C ALA A 37 1.35 3.75 13.20
N ALA A 38 0.35 2.95 13.52
CA ALA A 38 -0.54 3.24 14.64
C ALA A 38 0.20 3.16 15.98
N ALA A 39 1.17 2.27 16.08
CA ALA A 39 1.93 2.09 17.32
C ALA A 39 3.12 3.02 17.44
N ALA A 40 3.47 3.74 16.38
CA ALA A 40 4.66 4.58 16.39
C ALA A 40 4.55 5.70 17.42
N THR A 41 5.65 5.98 18.08
CA THR A 41 5.71 7.06 19.07
C THR A 41 6.55 8.23 18.57
N GLU A 42 7.23 8.05 17.43
CA GLU A 42 8.05 9.11 16.85
C GLU A 42 7.70 9.33 15.40
N ILE A 43 7.88 10.58 14.96
CA ILE A 43 7.53 10.96 13.60
C ILE A 43 8.26 10.15 12.55
N THR A 44 9.57 9.95 12.71
CA THR A 44 10.34 9.21 11.72
C THR A 44 9.87 7.78 11.61
N GLU A 45 9.52 7.18 12.71
CA GLU A 45 9.02 5.82 12.77
C GLU A 45 7.69 5.70 12.01
N MET A 46 6.79 6.63 12.29
CA MET A 46 5.49 6.64 11.63
C MET A 46 5.63 6.93 10.14
N LYS A 47 6.53 7.83 9.78
CA LYS A 47 6.76 8.13 8.37
C LYS A 47 7.21 6.91 7.59
N THR A 48 8.12 6.13 8.17
CA THR A 48 8.59 4.93 7.49
C THR A 48 7.43 3.97 7.23
N ALA A 49 6.60 3.74 8.24
CA ALA A 49 5.46 2.83 8.10
C ALA A 49 4.45 3.37 7.08
N VAL A 50 4.17 4.66 7.12
CA VAL A 50 3.21 5.27 6.19
C VAL A 50 3.75 5.23 4.75
N THR A 51 5.05 5.46 4.56
CA THR A 51 5.64 5.36 3.24
C THR A 51 5.53 3.94 2.71
N ASN A 52 5.83 2.95 3.53
CA ASN A 52 5.69 1.56 3.13
C ASN A 52 4.25 1.23 2.77
N LEU A 53 3.31 1.73 3.55
CA LEU A 53 1.90 1.51 3.30
C LEU A 53 1.48 2.14 1.97
N SER A 54 1.94 3.37 1.72
CA SER A 54 1.64 4.04 0.45
C SER A 54 2.17 3.26 -0.74
N GLU A 55 3.36 2.70 -0.63
CA GLU A 55 3.93 1.91 -1.72
C GLU A 55 3.11 0.66 -1.98
N LEU A 56 2.61 0.03 -0.92
CA LEU A 56 1.78 -1.14 -1.10
C LEU A 56 0.46 -0.79 -1.80
N VAL A 57 -0.11 0.36 -1.48
CA VAL A 57 -1.32 0.83 -2.15
C VAL A 57 -1.03 1.09 -3.63
N GLU A 58 0.11 1.73 -3.94
CA GLU A 58 0.46 1.98 -5.33
C GLU A 58 0.68 0.69 -6.11
N GLN A 59 1.29 -0.30 -5.49
CA GLN A 59 1.44 -1.60 -6.12
C GLN A 59 0.08 -2.23 -6.40
N SER A 60 -0.85 -2.06 -5.47
CA SER A 60 -2.19 -2.62 -5.62
C SER A 60 -2.95 -1.98 -6.77
N LYS A 61 -2.69 -0.70 -7.05
CA LYS A 61 -3.32 -0.04 -8.18
C LYS A 61 -2.92 -0.66 -9.51
N ARG A 62 -1.75 -1.27 -9.56
CA ARG A 62 -1.25 -1.89 -10.78
C ARG A 62 -1.60 -3.37 -10.88
N GLY A 63 -2.36 -3.88 -9.93
CA GLY A 63 -2.77 -5.27 -9.96
C GLY A 63 -3.77 -5.55 -11.05
N ASP A 64 -3.98 -6.83 -11.32
CA ASP A 64 -4.88 -7.28 -12.36
C ASP A 64 -6.16 -7.75 -11.70
N TYR A 65 -7.26 -7.07 -11.95
CA TYR A 65 -8.53 -7.36 -11.29
C TYR A 65 -9.62 -7.69 -12.29
N PRO A 66 -10.66 -8.42 -11.85
CA PRO A 66 -11.79 -8.69 -12.74
C PRO A 66 -12.42 -7.39 -13.22
N PRO A 67 -12.75 -7.31 -14.51
CA PRO A 67 -13.28 -6.05 -15.07
C PRO A 67 -14.49 -5.50 -14.31
N GLU A 68 -15.35 -6.38 -13.83
CA GLU A 68 -16.56 -5.92 -13.15
C GLU A 68 -16.26 -5.31 -11.78
N LYS A 69 -15.08 -5.54 -11.24
CA LYS A 69 -14.71 -5.01 -9.94
C LYS A 69 -13.61 -3.97 -9.99
N PHE A 70 -13.07 -3.74 -11.18
CA PHE A 70 -11.93 -2.87 -11.32
C PHE A 70 -12.20 -1.46 -10.79
N ASP A 71 -13.37 -0.91 -11.13
CA ASP A 71 -13.67 0.46 -10.74
C ASP A 71 -13.72 0.64 -9.24
N ILE A 72 -14.34 -0.31 -8.53
CA ILE A 72 -14.48 -0.15 -7.10
C ILE A 72 -13.15 -0.38 -6.39
N TYR A 73 -12.33 -1.28 -6.89
CA TYR A 73 -10.99 -1.48 -6.33
C TYR A 73 -10.14 -0.23 -6.52
N PHE A 74 -10.16 0.29 -7.74
CA PHE A 74 -9.35 1.45 -8.06
C PHE A 74 -9.79 2.68 -7.29
N GLU A 75 -11.09 2.86 -7.15
CA GLU A 75 -11.62 3.97 -6.36
C GLU A 75 -11.14 3.87 -4.91
N GLY A 76 -11.21 2.67 -4.33
CA GLY A 76 -10.76 2.46 -2.96
C GLY A 76 -9.28 2.76 -2.78
N PHE A 77 -8.44 2.26 -3.70
CA PHE A 77 -7.01 2.51 -3.61
C PHE A 77 -6.68 3.99 -3.78
N ASN A 78 -7.39 4.68 -4.66
CA ASN A 78 -7.16 6.12 -4.83
C ASN A 78 -7.54 6.91 -3.59
N LYS A 79 -8.62 6.53 -2.94
CA LYS A 79 -9.00 7.20 -1.70
C LYS A 79 -8.01 6.92 -0.58
N LEU A 80 -7.49 5.70 -0.52
CA LEU A 80 -6.45 5.36 0.45
C LEU A 80 -5.20 6.19 0.20
N SER A 81 -4.79 6.32 -1.07
CA SER A 81 -3.62 7.12 -1.40
C SER A 81 -3.79 8.56 -0.95
N GLY A 82 -4.96 9.14 -1.20
CA GLY A 82 -5.22 10.52 -0.80
C GLY A 82 -5.17 10.68 0.71
N ALA A 83 -5.74 9.72 1.44
CA ALA A 83 -5.74 9.77 2.89
C ALA A 83 -4.33 9.63 3.45
N LEU A 84 -3.52 8.76 2.84
CA LEU A 84 -2.13 8.59 3.29
C LEU A 84 -1.28 9.80 2.98
N ASP A 85 -1.54 10.46 1.84
CA ASP A 85 -0.84 11.70 1.51
C ASP A 85 -1.08 12.76 2.59
N LYS A 86 -2.31 12.80 3.10
CA LYS A 86 -2.64 13.74 4.17
C LYS A 86 -1.86 13.42 5.43
N VAL A 87 -1.76 12.14 5.78
CA VAL A 87 -0.97 11.73 6.94
C VAL A 87 0.49 12.16 6.77
N GLU A 88 1.05 11.93 5.59
CA GLU A 88 2.42 12.30 5.32
C GLU A 88 2.65 13.80 5.45
N ALA A 89 1.72 14.59 4.92
CA ALA A 89 1.84 16.04 5.02
C ALA A 89 1.83 16.49 6.48
N GLN A 90 1.00 15.88 7.29
CA GLN A 90 0.94 16.21 8.71
C GLN A 90 2.22 15.82 9.45
N LEU A 91 2.79 14.67 9.09
CA LEU A 91 4.06 14.25 9.67
C LEU A 91 5.19 15.18 9.25
N ASP A 92 5.18 15.62 8.00
CA ASP A 92 6.18 16.57 7.53
C ASP A 92 6.08 17.90 8.27
N ALA A 93 4.88 18.27 8.69
CA ALA A 93 4.67 19.48 9.47
C ALA A 93 4.96 19.28 10.96
N GLY A 94 5.35 18.09 11.36
CA GLY A 94 5.64 17.81 12.76
C GLY A 94 4.41 17.59 13.62
N ASP A 95 3.25 17.37 13.02
CA ASP A 95 1.98 17.27 13.74
C ASP A 95 1.57 15.81 13.91
N MET A 96 2.16 15.17 14.91
CA MET A 96 1.91 13.75 15.17
C MET A 96 0.46 13.48 15.58
N ALA A 97 -0.13 14.39 16.34
CA ALA A 97 -1.50 14.20 16.81
C ALA A 97 -2.48 14.16 15.66
N SER A 98 -2.36 15.12 14.73
CA SER A 98 -3.23 15.14 13.57
C SER A 98 -2.98 13.96 12.66
N ALA A 99 -1.72 13.55 12.53
CA ALA A 99 -1.38 12.40 11.72
C ALA A 99 -2.04 11.13 12.25
N LYS A 100 -2.06 10.95 13.56
CA LYS A 100 -2.70 9.78 14.16
C LYS A 100 -4.21 9.81 13.92
N GLU A 101 -4.82 10.97 14.01
CA GLU A 101 -6.24 11.10 13.74
C GLU A 101 -6.56 10.78 12.28
N SER A 102 -5.72 11.28 11.36
CA SER A 102 -5.91 10.98 9.94
C SER A 102 -5.68 9.51 9.64
N LEU A 103 -4.77 8.88 10.37
CA LEU A 103 -4.54 7.45 10.20
C LEU A 103 -5.78 6.62 10.55
N ARG A 104 -6.57 7.06 11.51
CA ARG A 104 -7.83 6.40 11.83
C ARG A 104 -8.78 6.43 10.65
N GLN A 105 -8.79 7.54 9.91
CA GLN A 105 -9.63 7.64 8.72
C GLN A 105 -9.16 6.67 7.63
N VAL A 106 -7.86 6.42 7.54
CA VAL A 106 -7.34 5.41 6.62
C VAL A 106 -7.93 4.04 6.96
N ASP A 107 -8.00 3.73 8.25
CA ASP A 107 -8.54 2.44 8.66
C ASP A 107 -10.01 2.31 8.31
N GLU A 108 -10.77 3.37 8.48
CA GLU A 108 -12.19 3.38 8.14
C GLU A 108 -12.41 3.15 6.65
N LEU A 109 -11.58 3.77 5.81
CA LEU A 109 -11.65 3.55 4.38
C LEU A 109 -11.32 2.11 4.02
N ARG A 110 -10.31 1.56 4.67
CA ARG A 110 -9.92 0.18 4.44
C ARG A 110 -11.09 -0.76 4.69
N ILE A 111 -11.76 -0.58 5.82
CA ILE A 111 -12.89 -1.41 6.19
C ILE A 111 -14.04 -1.25 5.19
N GLU A 112 -14.36 -0.02 4.86
CA GLU A 112 -15.45 0.27 3.94
C GLU A 112 -15.26 -0.42 2.60
N TYR A 113 -14.07 -0.32 2.01
CA TYR A 113 -13.85 -0.90 0.69
C TYR A 113 -13.62 -2.40 0.71
N HIS A 114 -13.16 -2.94 1.82
CA HIS A 114 -13.11 -4.39 1.97
C HIS A 114 -14.51 -4.98 1.90
N ASP A 115 -15.42 -4.40 2.64
CA ASP A 115 -16.80 -4.88 2.66
C ASP A 115 -17.44 -4.78 1.29
N LYS A 116 -17.21 -3.69 0.59
CA LYS A 116 -17.78 -3.52 -0.75
C LYS A 116 -17.26 -4.55 -1.74
N ARG A 117 -15.97 -4.90 -1.63
CA ARG A 117 -15.36 -5.80 -2.59
C ARG A 117 -15.69 -7.26 -2.34
N ASN A 118 -15.64 -7.69 -1.10
CA ASN A 118 -15.80 -9.11 -0.82
C ASN A 118 -15.95 -9.35 0.67
N PRO A 119 -17.13 -9.10 1.22
CA PRO A 119 -17.32 -9.12 2.67
C PRO A 119 -16.92 -10.43 3.35
N GLY A 120 -17.29 -11.55 2.77
CA GLY A 120 -17.03 -12.84 3.41
C GLY A 120 -15.56 -13.14 3.55
N ILE A 121 -14.80 -12.84 2.51
CA ILE A 121 -13.37 -13.13 2.51
C ILE A 121 -12.60 -12.15 3.39
N TRP A 122 -12.95 -10.89 3.29
CA TRP A 122 -12.19 -9.88 4.00
C TRP A 122 -12.36 -9.96 5.50
N SER A 123 -13.52 -10.36 5.98
CA SER A 123 -13.67 -10.50 7.41
C SER A 123 -12.82 -11.64 7.94
N LYS A 124 -12.55 -12.66 7.15
CA LYS A 124 -11.65 -13.73 7.58
C LYS A 124 -10.20 -13.27 7.61
N LEU A 125 -9.82 -12.38 6.72
CA LEU A 125 -8.44 -11.94 6.63
C LEU A 125 -8.08 -10.89 7.68
N PHE A 126 -9.00 -10.02 7.97
CA PHE A 126 -8.71 -8.85 8.81
C PHE A 126 -9.60 -8.77 10.04
N GLY A 127 -10.56 -9.60 10.11
CA GLY A 127 -11.51 -9.62 11.19
C GLY A 127 -11.01 -9.90 12.53
#